data_f8c7b392ee553750d00874f234456672
#
_entry.id   f8c7b392ee553750d00874f234456672
#
_cell.length_a   1.000
_cell.length_b   1.000
_cell.length_c   1.000
_cell.angle_alpha   90.00
_cell.angle_beta   90.00
_cell.angle_gamma   90.00
#
_symmetry.space_group_name_H-M   'P 1'
#
loop_
_entity.id
_entity.type
_entity.pdbx_description
1 polymer ?
#
loop_
_entity_poly.entity_id
_entity_poly.type
_entity_poly.pdbx_seq_one_letter_code
_entity_poly.pdbx_strand_id
1 'polypeptide(L)'
;MLASHVVEVTCRGGEVKRRELIKLSAGLAWAWPLAAYAQPSARRPTLGLIIPGSPASYGQRVAALVQRLQELGWVDGQTIAIEYRWAATQRFDEVAAEFVRSKVDVIFTSGTPPTVAAKRATSEIPIVFAPAGDPLASGLVASLARPGGNITGVSNQTADIASKRVELLCELVGQVGRLAIIVKSDNASAASETREVEAAAGALGIEVVPLEIGRAEDIGPAFEKLKGRADALYVVIDSLVTTYGNRINILALGARLPTMHGARELVAAGGLMSYAANYEDLYRRGAVYIDKILRGAKPADIPVEQPTKFDLVINLTTAKVLGLSIPEAFLQRADEVIE
;
A
#
# COMPACT_ATOMS: atom_id res chain seq x y z
N MET A 1 10.63 -25.91 -77.68
CA MET A 1 10.43 -24.88 -78.71
C MET A 1 10.47 -23.54 -78.05
N LEU A 2 11.40 -22.68 -78.61
CA LEU A 2 11.43 -21.21 -78.51
C LEU A 2 11.86 -20.64 -77.12
N ALA A 3 12.79 -19.82 -76.97
CA ALA A 3 13.91 -19.29 -77.77
C ALA A 3 14.54 -18.24 -76.87
N SER A 4 15.83 -18.34 -76.77
CA SER A 4 16.69 -17.40 -76.04
C SER A 4 16.75 -16.06 -76.78
N HIS A 5 16.62 -14.97 -76.08
CA HIS A 5 17.14 -13.67 -76.55
C HIS A 5 18.19 -13.15 -75.58
N VAL A 6 19.42 -13.29 -75.95
CA VAL A 6 20.59 -12.63 -75.38
C VAL A 6 20.58 -11.18 -75.95
N VAL A 7 20.60 -10.22 -75.09
CA VAL A 7 20.88 -8.81 -75.40
C VAL A 7 22.32 -8.51 -75.02
N GLU A 8 23.18 -8.43 -75.98
CA GLU A 8 24.55 -7.90 -75.85
C GLU A 8 24.48 -6.39 -75.60
N VAL A 9 24.97 -5.94 -74.47
CA VAL A 9 25.22 -4.54 -74.18
C VAL A 9 26.70 -4.26 -74.33
N THR A 10 27.03 -3.59 -75.42
CA THR A 10 28.38 -3.10 -75.77
C THR A 10 28.76 -1.96 -74.79
N CYS A 11 29.79 -2.15 -73.99
CA CYS A 11 30.44 -1.12 -73.23
C CYS A 11 31.26 -0.20 -74.17
N ARG A 12 30.83 1.04 -74.35
CA ARG A 12 31.68 2.12 -74.84
C ARG A 12 32.41 2.75 -73.62
N GLY A 13 33.72 2.68 -73.64
CA GLY A 13 34.60 3.29 -72.63
C GLY A 13 34.54 4.83 -72.76
N GLY A 14 34.17 5.46 -71.70
CA GLY A 14 34.34 6.86 -71.42
C GLY A 14 35.15 7.04 -70.16
N GLU A 15 36.38 7.51 -70.25
CA GLU A 15 37.23 7.88 -69.14
C GLU A 15 36.57 9.00 -68.30
N VAL A 16 36.04 8.67 -67.15
CA VAL A 16 35.57 9.64 -66.16
C VAL A 16 36.78 10.16 -65.39
N LYS A 17 37.15 11.42 -65.68
CA LYS A 17 38.28 12.08 -64.98
C LYS A 17 38.03 12.18 -63.50
N ARG A 18 38.97 11.69 -62.67
CA ARG A 18 38.94 11.69 -61.18
C ARG A 18 38.58 13.01 -60.47
N ARG A 19 38.57 14.12 -61.23
CA ARG A 19 38.25 15.47 -60.74
C ARG A 19 36.74 15.77 -60.60
N GLU A 20 35.86 15.02 -61.27
CA GLU A 20 34.41 15.26 -61.20
C GLU A 20 33.73 14.44 -60.10
N LEU A 21 34.31 13.31 -59.68
CA LEU A 21 33.82 12.50 -58.54
C LEU A 21 34.01 13.22 -57.20
N ILE A 22 34.97 14.13 -57.09
CA ILE A 22 35.25 14.86 -55.81
C ILE A 22 34.28 16.05 -55.65
N LYS A 23 33.63 16.55 -56.71
CA LYS A 23 32.68 17.66 -56.59
C LYS A 23 31.25 17.24 -56.26
N LEU A 24 30.89 15.96 -56.43
CA LEU A 24 29.56 15.44 -56.02
C LEU A 24 29.52 14.91 -54.58
N SER A 25 30.64 14.61 -53.95
CA SER A 25 30.70 14.13 -52.57
C SER A 25 30.73 15.25 -51.52
N ALA A 26 30.97 16.51 -51.91
CA ALA A 26 31.04 17.64 -50.97
C ALA A 26 29.68 18.29 -50.66
N GLY A 27 28.61 17.91 -51.36
CA GLY A 27 27.25 18.49 -51.17
C GLY A 27 26.32 17.71 -50.22
N LEU A 28 26.67 16.46 -49.85
CA LEU A 28 25.80 15.57 -49.07
C LEU A 28 26.16 15.46 -47.59
N ALA A 29 27.25 16.09 -47.17
CA ALA A 29 27.74 15.99 -45.78
C ALA A 29 27.18 17.06 -44.82
N TRP A 30 26.35 17.99 -45.28
CA TRP A 30 25.83 19.10 -44.44
C TRP A 30 24.33 19.04 -44.11
N ALA A 31 23.63 17.97 -44.51
CA ALA A 31 22.19 17.85 -44.27
C ALA A 31 21.82 16.82 -43.16
N TRP A 32 22.80 16.29 -42.42
CA TRP A 32 22.55 15.19 -41.47
C TRP A 32 22.72 15.43 -39.96
N PRO A 33 22.66 16.63 -39.43
CA PRO A 33 22.51 16.70 -37.95
C PRO A 33 21.26 17.42 -37.45
N LEU A 34 20.22 17.66 -38.27
CA LEU A 34 19.04 18.38 -37.78
C LEU A 34 17.78 17.51 -37.55
N ALA A 35 17.83 16.22 -37.82
CA ALA A 35 16.69 15.32 -37.58
C ALA A 35 16.72 14.61 -36.20
N ALA A 36 17.74 14.84 -35.35
CA ALA A 36 17.96 14.10 -34.12
C ALA A 36 17.44 14.79 -32.83
N TYR A 37 16.77 15.95 -32.94
CA TYR A 37 16.36 16.72 -31.73
C TYR A 37 14.88 17.10 -31.71
N ALA A 38 14.01 16.27 -32.23
CA ALA A 38 12.59 16.37 -31.94
C ALA A 38 12.06 15.00 -31.45
N GLN A 39 12.66 14.43 -30.42
CA GLN A 39 11.85 13.56 -29.56
C GLN A 39 10.86 14.52 -28.89
N PRO A 40 9.53 14.34 -29.08
CA PRO A 40 8.58 15.02 -28.24
C PRO A 40 9.00 14.68 -26.80
N SER A 41 9.18 15.68 -25.96
CA SER A 41 9.40 15.47 -24.53
C SER A 41 8.25 14.60 -24.06
N ALA A 42 8.52 13.30 -23.87
CA ALA A 42 7.51 12.37 -23.40
C ALA A 42 6.94 13.00 -22.12
N ARG A 43 5.64 13.30 -22.13
CA ARG A 43 4.97 13.85 -20.94
C ARG A 43 5.36 12.98 -19.77
N ARG A 44 5.92 13.59 -18.73
CA ARG A 44 6.23 12.88 -17.50
C ARG A 44 4.94 12.28 -16.95
N PRO A 45 4.89 10.98 -16.65
CA PRO A 45 3.72 10.39 -16.03
C PRO A 45 3.47 11.03 -14.67
N THR A 46 2.20 11.10 -14.28
CA THR A 46 1.75 11.67 -13.00
C THR A 46 1.18 10.57 -12.11
N LEU A 47 1.71 10.45 -10.89
CA LEU A 47 1.24 9.54 -9.86
C LEU A 47 0.47 10.32 -8.79
N GLY A 48 -0.81 10.04 -8.65
CA GLY A 48 -1.63 10.58 -7.57
C GLY A 48 -1.62 9.66 -6.34
N LEU A 49 -1.25 10.19 -5.17
CA LEU A 49 -1.26 9.46 -3.90
C LEU A 49 -2.44 9.90 -3.03
N ILE A 50 -3.37 8.98 -2.73
CA ILE A 50 -4.44 9.19 -1.74
C ILE A 50 -4.00 8.52 -0.44
N ILE A 51 -3.48 9.31 0.49
CA ILE A 51 -2.95 8.81 1.76
C ILE A 51 -3.84 9.28 2.91
N PRO A 52 -4.30 8.38 3.79
CA PRO A 52 -5.08 8.77 4.96
C PRO A 52 -4.25 9.62 5.93
N GLY A 53 -4.92 10.43 6.74
CA GLY A 53 -4.31 11.15 7.86
C GLY A 53 -3.32 12.22 7.44
N SER A 54 -2.08 12.14 7.93
CA SER A 54 -1.07 13.18 7.79
C SER A 54 0.34 12.62 7.58
N PRO A 55 1.31 13.47 7.19
CA PRO A 55 2.73 13.07 7.14
C PRO A 55 3.26 12.49 8.46
N ALA A 56 2.74 12.93 9.60
CA ALA A 56 3.17 12.42 10.91
C ALA A 56 2.78 10.95 11.12
N SER A 57 1.61 10.52 10.59
CA SER A 57 1.11 9.15 10.79
C SER A 57 1.51 8.17 9.68
N TYR A 58 1.80 8.64 8.46
CA TYR A 58 2.09 7.78 7.30
C TYR A 58 3.40 8.12 6.58
N GLY A 59 4.13 9.15 7.03
CA GLY A 59 5.30 9.68 6.32
C GLY A 59 6.39 8.66 6.06
N GLN A 60 6.73 7.80 7.02
CA GLN A 60 7.73 6.73 6.86
C GLN A 60 7.35 5.76 5.75
N ARG A 61 6.10 5.31 5.73
CA ARG A 61 5.58 4.38 4.70
C ARG A 61 5.64 5.01 3.31
N VAL A 62 5.23 6.30 3.20
CA VAL A 62 5.30 7.06 1.94
C VAL A 62 6.76 7.27 1.51
N ALA A 63 7.67 7.54 2.44
CA ALA A 63 9.10 7.65 2.15
C ALA A 63 9.66 6.33 1.57
N ALA A 64 9.26 5.17 2.13
CA ALA A 64 9.65 3.86 1.61
C ALA A 64 9.15 3.62 0.17
N LEU A 65 7.91 4.03 -0.15
CA LEU A 65 7.36 4.01 -1.52
C LEU A 65 8.21 4.86 -2.47
N VAL A 66 8.44 6.13 -2.10
CA VAL A 66 9.15 7.11 -2.94
C VAL A 66 10.60 6.68 -3.15
N GLN A 67 11.28 6.23 -2.11
CA GLN A 67 12.63 5.70 -2.20
C GLN A 67 12.69 4.52 -3.18
N ARG A 68 11.73 3.59 -3.09
CA ARG A 68 11.69 2.44 -4.01
C ARG A 68 11.40 2.87 -5.44
N LEU A 69 10.54 3.85 -5.67
CA LEU A 69 10.33 4.45 -6.99
C LEU A 69 11.62 5.04 -7.56
N GLN A 70 12.41 5.76 -6.74
CA GLN A 70 13.72 6.30 -7.15
C GLN A 70 14.69 5.19 -7.56
N GLU A 71 14.77 4.09 -6.78
CA GLU A 71 15.59 2.92 -7.08
C GLU A 71 15.19 2.27 -8.44
N LEU A 72 13.92 2.38 -8.83
CA LEU A 72 13.37 1.90 -10.09
C LEU A 72 13.52 2.90 -11.26
N GLY A 73 14.09 4.10 -10.99
CA GLY A 73 14.31 5.16 -11.98
C GLY A 73 13.21 6.21 -12.07
N TRP A 74 12.21 6.15 -11.18
CA TRP A 74 11.13 7.14 -11.09
C TRP A 74 11.47 8.22 -10.07
N VAL A 75 12.12 9.30 -10.52
CA VAL A 75 12.56 10.42 -9.66
C VAL A 75 11.55 11.55 -9.76
N ASP A 76 10.96 11.94 -8.61
CA ASP A 76 9.97 13.02 -8.55
C ASP A 76 10.53 14.34 -9.09
N GLY A 77 9.73 15.01 -9.91
CA GLY A 77 10.12 16.23 -10.62
C GLY A 77 11.02 16.02 -11.85
N GLN A 78 11.59 14.81 -12.05
CA GLN A 78 12.47 14.50 -13.18
C GLN A 78 11.83 13.52 -14.16
N THR A 79 11.59 12.27 -13.75
CA THR A 79 11.04 11.20 -14.59
C THR A 79 9.57 10.89 -14.30
N ILE A 80 9.07 11.33 -13.15
CA ILE A 80 7.66 11.24 -12.72
C ILE A 80 7.26 12.53 -12.02
N ALA A 81 5.97 12.86 -12.00
CA ALA A 81 5.40 13.87 -11.11
C ALA A 81 4.57 13.17 -10.03
N ILE A 82 4.83 13.43 -8.76
CA ILE A 82 4.09 12.81 -7.64
C ILE A 82 3.21 13.86 -6.98
N GLU A 83 1.90 13.64 -7.01
CA GLU A 83 0.91 14.50 -6.35
C GLU A 83 0.42 13.87 -5.06
N TYR A 84 0.73 14.47 -3.94
CA TYR A 84 0.34 13.99 -2.61
C TYR A 84 -0.97 14.60 -2.18
N ARG A 85 -1.94 13.78 -1.75
CA ARG A 85 -3.16 14.22 -1.07
C ARG A 85 -3.31 13.46 0.24
N TRP A 86 -3.04 14.18 1.32
CA TRP A 86 -3.32 13.72 2.68
C TRP A 86 -4.77 14.06 2.99
N ALA A 87 -5.59 13.05 3.24
CA ALA A 87 -7.02 13.23 3.37
C ALA A 87 -7.60 12.54 4.60
N ALA A 88 -8.53 13.20 5.27
CA ALA A 88 -9.43 12.55 6.21
C ALA A 88 -10.43 11.66 5.46
N THR A 89 -11.02 10.69 6.15
CA THR A 89 -11.91 9.68 5.55
C THR A 89 -13.06 10.29 4.74
N GLN A 90 -13.61 11.40 5.19
CA GLN A 90 -14.74 12.07 4.53
C GLN A 90 -14.39 12.72 3.18
N ARG A 91 -13.09 12.83 2.86
CA ARG A 91 -12.60 13.50 1.65
C ARG A 91 -12.05 12.57 0.58
N PHE A 92 -12.06 11.26 0.79
CA PHE A 92 -11.48 10.32 -0.18
C PHE A 92 -12.17 10.37 -1.54
N ASP A 93 -13.50 10.45 -1.59
CA ASP A 93 -14.26 10.57 -2.85
C ASP A 93 -13.95 11.87 -3.59
N GLU A 94 -13.82 13.00 -2.87
CA GLU A 94 -13.45 14.29 -3.44
C GLU A 94 -12.06 14.25 -4.08
N VAL A 95 -11.07 13.70 -3.35
CA VAL A 95 -9.69 13.57 -3.82
C VAL A 95 -9.58 12.61 -5.00
N ALA A 96 -10.30 11.50 -4.97
CA ALA A 96 -10.34 10.57 -6.09
C ALA A 96 -10.90 11.24 -7.35
N ALA A 97 -12.00 12.00 -7.22
CA ALA A 97 -12.58 12.75 -8.32
C ALA A 97 -11.65 13.88 -8.83
N GLU A 98 -10.85 14.51 -7.95
CA GLU A 98 -9.81 15.47 -8.36
C GLU A 98 -8.77 14.81 -9.26
N PHE A 99 -8.21 13.64 -8.89
CA PHE A 99 -7.24 12.93 -9.70
C PHE A 99 -7.79 12.44 -11.04
N VAL A 100 -9.08 12.08 -11.08
CA VAL A 100 -9.75 11.75 -12.35
C VAL A 100 -9.83 12.99 -13.26
N ARG A 101 -10.19 14.16 -12.71
CA ARG A 101 -10.23 15.41 -13.49
C ARG A 101 -8.86 15.87 -13.99
N SER A 102 -7.82 15.71 -13.16
CA SER A 102 -6.43 16.04 -13.53
C SER A 102 -5.77 15.00 -14.44
N LYS A 103 -6.45 13.85 -14.67
CA LYS A 103 -5.99 12.77 -15.55
C LYS A 103 -4.60 12.28 -15.18
N VAL A 104 -4.41 11.93 -13.90
CA VAL A 104 -3.18 11.26 -13.47
C VAL A 104 -3.04 9.91 -14.17
N ASP A 105 -1.81 9.45 -14.37
CA ASP A 105 -1.54 8.20 -15.11
C ASP A 105 -1.71 6.96 -14.21
N VAL A 106 -1.52 7.09 -12.89
CA VAL A 106 -1.73 6.04 -11.88
C VAL A 106 -2.23 6.67 -10.59
N ILE A 107 -3.18 6.03 -9.92
CA ILE A 107 -3.58 6.37 -8.55
C ILE A 107 -3.02 5.32 -7.60
N PHE A 108 -2.27 5.74 -6.59
CA PHE A 108 -1.88 4.90 -5.46
C PHE A 108 -2.75 5.22 -4.25
N THR A 109 -3.17 4.18 -3.53
CA THR A 109 -3.98 4.31 -2.32
C THR A 109 -3.43 3.47 -1.17
N SER A 110 -3.65 3.91 0.05
CA SER A 110 -3.34 3.15 1.25
C SER A 110 -4.56 2.95 2.13
N GLY A 111 -4.92 1.69 2.37
CA GLY A 111 -6.12 1.32 3.12
C GLY A 111 -7.34 1.05 2.24
N THR A 112 -8.28 0.28 2.75
CA THR A 112 -9.50 -0.10 2.03
C THR A 112 -10.40 1.09 1.69
N PRO A 113 -10.72 2.04 2.59
CA PRO A 113 -11.62 3.14 2.30
C PRO A 113 -11.17 4.03 1.12
N PRO A 114 -9.92 4.55 1.06
CA PRO A 114 -9.47 5.35 -0.08
C PRO A 114 -9.41 4.55 -1.38
N THR A 115 -9.15 3.23 -1.30
CA THR A 115 -9.15 2.34 -2.47
C THR A 115 -10.56 2.19 -3.04
N VAL A 116 -11.56 2.01 -2.19
CA VAL A 116 -12.98 1.96 -2.59
C VAL A 116 -13.39 3.28 -3.25
N ALA A 117 -12.99 4.42 -2.69
CA ALA A 117 -13.27 5.74 -3.26
C ALA A 117 -12.64 5.89 -4.67
N ALA A 118 -11.37 5.52 -4.83
CA ALA A 118 -10.70 5.54 -6.12
C ALA A 118 -11.39 4.63 -7.15
N LYS A 119 -11.75 3.39 -6.75
CA LYS A 119 -12.46 2.43 -7.62
C LYS A 119 -13.82 2.93 -8.07
N ARG A 120 -14.55 3.65 -7.22
CA ARG A 120 -15.83 4.28 -7.59
C ARG A 120 -15.65 5.45 -8.56
N ALA A 121 -14.55 6.19 -8.42
CA ALA A 121 -14.28 7.38 -9.23
C ALA A 121 -13.86 7.08 -10.67
N THR A 122 -13.21 5.95 -10.93
CA THR A 122 -12.70 5.60 -12.27
C THR A 122 -12.65 4.10 -12.51
N SER A 123 -12.97 3.70 -13.75
CA SER A 123 -12.70 2.37 -14.30
C SER A 123 -11.56 2.33 -15.32
N GLU A 124 -10.93 3.49 -15.59
CA GLU A 124 -9.92 3.65 -16.65
C GLU A 124 -8.51 3.86 -16.08
N ILE A 125 -8.39 4.80 -15.11
CA ILE A 125 -7.08 5.10 -14.52
C ILE A 125 -6.64 3.90 -13.66
N PRO A 126 -5.44 3.36 -13.88
CA PRO A 126 -4.85 2.31 -13.06
C PRO A 126 -4.83 2.68 -11.57
N ILE A 127 -5.24 1.75 -10.72
CA ILE A 127 -5.23 1.91 -9.27
C ILE A 127 -4.31 0.85 -8.65
N VAL A 128 -3.34 1.28 -7.86
CA VAL A 128 -2.49 0.42 -7.04
C VAL A 128 -2.79 0.67 -5.59
N PHE A 129 -3.22 -0.35 -4.86
CA PHE A 129 -3.37 -0.26 -3.40
C PHE A 129 -2.20 -0.95 -2.69
N ALA A 130 -1.70 -0.34 -1.62
CA ALA A 130 -0.73 -0.95 -0.71
C ALA A 130 -0.74 -0.26 0.65
N PRO A 131 -1.23 -0.98 1.70
CA PRO A 131 -2.03 -2.20 1.63
C PRO A 131 -3.53 -1.95 1.56
N ALA A 132 -4.31 -3.02 1.27
CA ALA A 132 -5.72 -3.11 1.64
C ALA A 132 -5.93 -4.34 2.53
N GLY A 133 -6.94 -4.30 3.40
CA GLY A 133 -7.19 -5.34 4.40
C GLY A 133 -7.60 -6.67 3.77
N ASP A 134 -8.82 -6.73 3.30
CA ASP A 134 -9.41 -7.87 2.60
C ASP A 134 -9.96 -7.40 1.25
N PRO A 135 -9.16 -7.49 0.18
CA PRO A 135 -9.56 -6.99 -1.14
C PRO A 135 -10.70 -7.79 -1.80
N LEU A 136 -10.92 -9.04 -1.38
CA LEU A 136 -12.05 -9.87 -1.85
C LEU A 136 -13.34 -9.47 -1.14
N ALA A 137 -13.36 -9.50 0.20
CA ALA A 137 -14.55 -9.16 0.97
C ALA A 137 -14.99 -7.70 0.79
N SER A 138 -14.05 -6.79 0.56
CA SER A 138 -14.36 -5.39 0.22
C SER A 138 -14.73 -5.16 -1.24
N GLY A 139 -14.77 -6.21 -2.05
CA GLY A 139 -15.15 -6.13 -3.46
C GLY A 139 -14.18 -5.31 -4.32
N LEU A 140 -12.93 -5.14 -3.89
CA LEU A 140 -11.92 -4.42 -4.66
C LEU A 140 -11.51 -5.18 -5.90
N VAL A 141 -11.33 -6.49 -5.78
CA VAL A 141 -10.92 -7.40 -6.86
C VAL A 141 -11.83 -8.62 -6.94
N ALA A 142 -11.94 -9.21 -8.12
CA ALA A 142 -12.74 -10.43 -8.33
C ALA A 142 -12.00 -11.68 -7.81
N SER A 143 -10.69 -11.73 -7.93
CA SER A 143 -9.82 -12.75 -7.34
C SER A 143 -8.41 -12.18 -7.13
N LEU A 144 -7.62 -12.78 -6.24
CA LEU A 144 -6.24 -12.35 -6.01
C LEU A 144 -5.34 -12.67 -7.20
N ALA A 145 -5.53 -13.83 -7.84
CA ALA A 145 -4.72 -14.26 -8.97
C ALA A 145 -5.02 -13.46 -10.25
N ARG A 146 -6.27 -13.03 -10.44
CA ARG A 146 -6.73 -12.23 -11.58
C ARG A 146 -7.67 -11.14 -11.08
N PRO A 147 -7.14 -9.98 -10.64
CA PRO A 147 -7.95 -8.93 -10.03
C PRO A 147 -9.04 -8.41 -10.94
N GLY A 148 -8.77 -8.33 -12.24
CA GLY A 148 -9.69 -7.79 -13.24
C GLY A 148 -9.79 -6.25 -13.17
N GLY A 149 -10.31 -5.65 -14.26
CA GLY A 149 -10.48 -4.19 -14.30
C GLY A 149 -9.17 -3.40 -14.22
N ASN A 150 -9.25 -2.21 -13.60
CA ASN A 150 -8.15 -1.26 -13.52
C ASN A 150 -7.42 -1.24 -12.17
N ILE A 151 -7.62 -2.25 -11.32
CA ILE A 151 -7.13 -2.24 -9.94
C ILE A 151 -6.29 -3.48 -9.61
N THR A 152 -5.17 -3.29 -8.92
CA THR A 152 -4.32 -4.34 -8.35
C THR A 152 -3.56 -3.81 -7.13
N GLY A 153 -2.77 -4.63 -6.45
CA GLY A 153 -1.97 -4.16 -5.33
C GLY A 153 -1.52 -5.24 -4.37
N VAL A 154 -1.37 -4.85 -3.10
CA VAL A 154 -0.84 -5.69 -2.02
C VAL A 154 -1.82 -5.71 -0.85
N SER A 155 -2.21 -6.89 -0.39
CA SER A 155 -3.01 -7.09 0.83
C SER A 155 -2.12 -7.09 2.07
N ASN A 156 -2.68 -6.81 3.26
CA ASN A 156 -2.01 -7.02 4.54
C ASN A 156 -2.56 -8.22 5.34
N GLN A 157 -3.52 -8.94 4.79
CA GLN A 157 -4.09 -10.17 5.34
C GLN A 157 -4.56 -10.05 6.81
N THR A 158 -5.14 -8.93 7.21
CA THR A 158 -5.50 -8.70 8.60
C THR A 158 -6.49 -9.70 9.16
N ALA A 159 -7.44 -10.16 8.37
CA ALA A 159 -8.41 -11.18 8.76
C ALA A 159 -7.74 -12.55 8.98
N ASP A 160 -6.88 -12.98 8.04
CA ASP A 160 -6.24 -14.31 8.08
C ASP A 160 -5.35 -14.53 9.32
N ILE A 161 -4.82 -13.46 9.90
CA ILE A 161 -3.94 -13.52 11.09
C ILE A 161 -4.63 -13.10 12.39
N ALA A 162 -5.94 -12.83 12.35
CA ALA A 162 -6.69 -12.35 13.51
C ALA A 162 -6.69 -13.36 14.66
N SER A 163 -6.90 -14.65 14.36
CA SER A 163 -6.84 -15.73 15.37
C SER A 163 -5.47 -15.78 16.04
N LYS A 164 -4.38 -15.67 15.26
CA LYS A 164 -3.02 -15.67 15.81
C LYS A 164 -2.75 -14.48 16.71
N ARG A 165 -3.30 -13.32 16.40
CA ARG A 165 -3.22 -12.12 17.27
C ARG A 165 -3.94 -12.35 18.60
N VAL A 166 -5.14 -12.94 18.57
CA VAL A 166 -5.90 -13.27 19.80
C VAL A 166 -5.11 -14.27 20.64
N GLU A 167 -4.58 -15.34 20.05
CA GLU A 167 -3.73 -16.32 20.75
C GLU A 167 -2.52 -15.66 21.43
N LEU A 168 -1.75 -14.85 20.67
CA LEU A 168 -0.56 -14.17 21.20
C LEU A 168 -0.90 -13.20 22.33
N LEU A 169 -2.02 -12.47 22.22
CA LEU A 169 -2.47 -11.57 23.28
C LEU A 169 -2.82 -12.35 24.55
N CYS A 170 -3.58 -13.44 24.44
CA CYS A 170 -3.95 -14.29 25.57
C CYS A 170 -2.75 -15.00 26.19
N GLU A 171 -1.80 -15.47 25.38
CA GLU A 171 -0.56 -16.08 25.87
C GLU A 171 0.26 -15.09 26.71
N LEU A 172 0.33 -13.83 26.29
CA LEU A 172 1.11 -12.81 26.99
C LEU A 172 0.41 -12.27 28.23
N VAL A 173 -0.90 -12.05 28.17
CA VAL A 173 -1.68 -11.45 29.26
C VAL A 173 -2.09 -12.50 30.31
N GLY A 174 -2.24 -13.76 29.88
CA GLY A 174 -2.73 -14.85 30.70
C GLY A 174 -4.25 -14.94 30.69
N GLN A 175 -4.92 -14.65 31.81
CA GLN A 175 -6.38 -14.78 31.89
C GLN A 175 -7.08 -13.57 31.24
N VAL A 176 -7.68 -13.78 30.06
CA VAL A 176 -8.55 -12.82 29.38
C VAL A 176 -9.95 -13.42 29.33
N GLY A 177 -10.86 -12.91 30.15
CA GLY A 177 -12.29 -13.32 30.12
C GLY A 177 -13.11 -12.45 29.18
N ARG A 178 -12.72 -11.18 28.99
CA ARG A 178 -13.43 -10.20 28.14
C ARG A 178 -12.43 -9.43 27.28
N LEU A 179 -12.58 -9.54 25.98
CA LEU A 179 -11.78 -8.85 24.98
C LEU A 179 -12.57 -7.69 24.37
N ALA A 180 -12.14 -6.45 24.62
CA ALA A 180 -12.67 -5.31 23.90
C ALA A 180 -12.11 -5.29 22.47
N ILE A 181 -12.95 -4.94 21.49
CA ILE A 181 -12.53 -4.74 20.10
C ILE A 181 -12.90 -3.32 19.67
N ILE A 182 -11.90 -2.48 19.39
CA ILE A 182 -12.16 -1.17 18.77
C ILE A 182 -12.19 -1.32 17.25
N VAL A 183 -13.30 -0.92 16.63
CA VAL A 183 -13.57 -1.14 15.21
C VAL A 183 -14.25 0.07 14.58
N LYS A 184 -13.89 0.37 13.33
CA LYS A 184 -14.58 1.37 12.52
C LYS A 184 -15.74 0.71 11.77
N SER A 185 -16.97 1.11 12.07
CA SER A 185 -18.21 0.44 11.69
C SER A 185 -18.51 0.42 10.18
N ASP A 186 -17.96 1.37 9.39
CA ASP A 186 -18.23 1.51 7.94
C ASP A 186 -17.09 0.97 7.06
N ASN A 187 -16.14 0.20 7.63
CA ASN A 187 -15.03 -0.41 6.89
C ASN A 187 -15.26 -1.92 6.70
N ALA A 188 -15.51 -2.36 5.46
CA ALA A 188 -15.76 -3.77 5.14
C ALA A 188 -14.59 -4.71 5.53
N SER A 189 -13.34 -4.24 5.40
CA SER A 189 -12.16 -5.00 5.84
C SER A 189 -12.13 -5.15 7.35
N ALA A 190 -12.50 -4.10 8.11
CA ALA A 190 -12.60 -4.17 9.56
C ALA A 190 -13.68 -5.15 10.00
N ALA A 191 -14.81 -5.20 9.31
CA ALA A 191 -15.88 -6.17 9.57
C ALA A 191 -15.42 -7.62 9.33
N SER A 192 -14.58 -7.88 8.32
CA SER A 192 -14.00 -9.21 8.07
C SER A 192 -13.06 -9.61 9.20
N GLU A 193 -12.12 -8.74 9.58
CA GLU A 193 -11.20 -8.99 10.69
C GLU A 193 -11.94 -9.18 12.02
N THR A 194 -12.97 -8.39 12.29
CA THR A 194 -13.78 -8.49 13.53
C THR A 194 -14.43 -9.88 13.66
N ARG A 195 -15.03 -10.40 12.58
CA ARG A 195 -15.64 -11.75 12.60
C ARG A 195 -14.63 -12.84 12.94
N GLU A 196 -13.40 -12.75 12.41
CA GLU A 196 -12.35 -13.71 12.74
C GLU A 196 -11.86 -13.58 14.19
N VAL A 197 -11.78 -12.35 14.72
CA VAL A 197 -11.47 -12.12 16.13
C VAL A 197 -12.58 -12.69 17.04
N GLU A 198 -13.86 -12.45 16.70
CA GLU A 198 -15.01 -12.99 17.44
C GLU A 198 -15.02 -14.52 17.45
N ALA A 199 -14.75 -15.14 16.28
CA ALA A 199 -14.64 -16.58 16.17
C ALA A 199 -13.50 -17.16 17.02
N ALA A 200 -12.31 -16.54 16.96
CA ALA A 200 -11.14 -16.96 17.74
C ALA A 200 -11.36 -16.77 19.25
N ALA A 201 -11.92 -15.64 19.68
CA ALA A 201 -12.26 -15.37 21.08
C ALA A 201 -13.31 -16.36 21.60
N GLY A 202 -14.37 -16.62 20.82
CA GLY A 202 -15.41 -17.59 21.15
C GLY A 202 -14.87 -19.00 21.33
N ALA A 203 -13.91 -19.44 20.48
CA ALA A 203 -13.26 -20.76 20.62
C ALA A 203 -12.43 -20.88 21.91
N LEU A 204 -11.97 -19.75 22.48
CA LEU A 204 -11.25 -19.68 23.76
C LEU A 204 -12.17 -19.39 24.95
N GLY A 205 -13.48 -19.27 24.75
CA GLY A 205 -14.44 -18.93 25.81
C GLY A 205 -14.37 -17.47 26.29
N ILE A 206 -13.86 -16.58 25.44
CA ILE A 206 -13.67 -15.14 25.74
C ILE A 206 -14.89 -14.37 25.22
N GLU A 207 -15.48 -13.54 26.09
CA GLU A 207 -16.54 -12.61 25.73
C GLU A 207 -15.97 -11.44 24.95
N VAL A 208 -16.59 -11.10 23.81
CA VAL A 208 -16.19 -9.94 22.99
C VAL A 208 -17.04 -8.72 23.32
N VAL A 209 -16.39 -7.58 23.58
CA VAL A 209 -17.02 -6.29 23.86
C VAL A 209 -16.72 -5.32 22.71
N PRO A 210 -17.63 -5.11 21.75
CA PRO A 210 -17.38 -4.22 20.62
C PRO A 210 -17.39 -2.74 21.04
N LEU A 211 -16.42 -1.96 20.55
CA LEU A 211 -16.33 -0.52 20.66
C LEU A 211 -16.36 0.08 19.25
N GLU A 212 -17.53 0.36 18.76
CA GLU A 212 -17.69 0.98 17.46
C GLU A 212 -17.35 2.47 17.52
N ILE A 213 -16.50 2.89 16.57
CA ILE A 213 -16.14 4.30 16.36
C ILE A 213 -16.40 4.68 14.89
N GLY A 214 -17.03 5.82 14.65
CA GLY A 214 -17.21 6.38 13.30
C GLY A 214 -16.24 7.53 13.01
N ARG A 215 -15.83 8.24 14.06
CA ARG A 215 -15.00 9.45 13.99
C ARG A 215 -14.15 9.63 15.24
N ALA A 216 -13.19 10.55 15.19
CA ALA A 216 -12.22 10.77 16.28
C ALA A 216 -12.85 11.12 17.64
N GLU A 217 -13.99 11.83 17.61
CA GLU A 217 -14.72 12.26 18.80
C GLU A 217 -15.31 11.07 19.57
N ASP A 218 -15.61 9.98 18.88
CA ASP A 218 -16.21 8.78 19.49
C ASP A 218 -15.23 7.99 20.37
N ILE A 219 -13.90 8.17 20.15
CA ILE A 219 -12.85 7.41 20.85
C ILE A 219 -12.95 7.58 22.38
N GLY A 220 -13.01 8.82 22.86
CA GLY A 220 -13.10 9.06 24.32
C GLY A 220 -14.33 8.42 24.97
N PRO A 221 -15.55 8.73 24.48
CA PRO A 221 -16.79 8.10 24.96
C PRO A 221 -16.80 6.57 24.89
N ALA A 222 -16.16 5.95 23.89
CA ALA A 222 -16.02 4.49 23.81
C ALA A 222 -15.22 3.93 24.98
N PHE A 223 -14.08 4.53 25.35
CA PHE A 223 -13.29 4.12 26.49
C PHE A 223 -14.00 4.36 27.82
N GLU A 224 -14.78 5.42 27.97
CA GLU A 224 -15.60 5.63 29.17
C GLU A 224 -16.62 4.51 29.40
N LYS A 225 -17.25 4.01 28.32
CA LYS A 225 -18.19 2.88 28.38
C LYS A 225 -17.50 1.56 28.71
N LEU A 226 -16.19 1.47 28.44
CA LEU A 226 -15.41 0.25 28.61
C LEU A 226 -14.91 0.03 30.06
N LYS A 227 -14.87 1.08 30.88
CA LYS A 227 -14.28 1.02 32.23
C LYS A 227 -14.70 -0.23 33.03
N GLY A 228 -13.72 -1.07 33.37
CA GLY A 228 -13.93 -2.30 34.12
C GLY A 228 -14.68 -3.43 33.41
N ARG A 229 -14.90 -3.31 32.09
CA ARG A 229 -15.67 -4.27 31.30
C ARG A 229 -14.82 -5.10 30.34
N ALA A 230 -13.51 -4.93 30.33
CA ALA A 230 -12.59 -5.71 29.51
C ALA A 230 -11.26 -5.91 30.22
N ASP A 231 -10.57 -6.98 29.86
CA ASP A 231 -9.29 -7.40 30.41
C ASP A 231 -8.15 -7.10 29.42
N ALA A 232 -8.47 -6.96 28.12
CA ALA A 232 -7.54 -6.60 27.05
C ALA A 232 -8.28 -5.88 25.93
N LEU A 233 -7.52 -5.22 25.02
CA LEU A 233 -8.04 -4.48 23.87
C LEU A 233 -7.40 -4.98 22.57
N TYR A 234 -8.22 -5.44 21.65
CA TYR A 234 -7.83 -5.67 20.26
C TYR A 234 -8.17 -4.45 19.41
N VAL A 235 -7.19 -3.95 18.68
CA VAL A 235 -7.33 -2.73 17.87
C VAL A 235 -7.34 -3.11 16.39
N VAL A 236 -8.53 -3.18 15.79
CA VAL A 236 -8.70 -3.46 14.36
C VAL A 236 -8.12 -2.33 13.55
N ILE A 237 -7.24 -2.67 12.60
CA ILE A 237 -6.52 -1.66 11.84
C ILE A 237 -7.42 -0.91 10.87
N ASP A 238 -7.38 0.42 10.92
CA ASP A 238 -8.10 1.35 10.05
C ASP A 238 -7.34 2.67 9.93
N SER A 239 -7.68 3.48 8.95
CA SER A 239 -7.10 4.82 8.74
C SER A 239 -7.32 5.74 9.93
N LEU A 240 -8.53 5.71 10.55
CA LEU A 240 -8.87 6.48 11.73
C LEU A 240 -8.02 6.04 12.92
N VAL A 241 -7.97 4.72 13.16
CA VAL A 241 -7.18 4.12 14.24
C VAL A 241 -5.69 4.44 14.10
N THR A 242 -5.15 4.34 12.90
CA THR A 242 -3.73 4.67 12.64
C THR A 242 -3.46 6.16 12.89
N THR A 243 -4.36 7.03 12.50
CA THR A 243 -4.22 8.49 12.69
C THR A 243 -4.28 8.89 14.17
N TYR A 244 -5.13 8.23 14.95
CA TYR A 244 -5.36 8.54 16.36
C TYR A 244 -4.77 7.50 17.33
N GLY A 245 -3.82 6.69 16.88
CA GLY A 245 -3.22 5.59 17.64
C GLY A 245 -2.63 6.03 18.97
N ASN A 246 -1.91 7.16 19.02
CA ASN A 246 -1.40 7.73 20.27
C ASN A 246 -2.53 7.97 21.30
N ARG A 247 -3.65 8.54 20.88
CA ARG A 247 -4.79 8.80 21.75
C ARG A 247 -5.42 7.50 22.26
N ILE A 248 -5.57 6.52 21.38
CA ILE A 248 -6.07 5.17 21.73
C ILE A 248 -5.15 4.53 22.75
N ASN A 249 -3.83 4.56 22.56
CA ASN A 249 -2.85 3.98 23.46
C ASN A 249 -2.86 4.65 24.84
N ILE A 250 -2.92 5.98 24.90
CA ILE A 250 -3.03 6.73 26.16
C ILE A 250 -4.27 6.30 26.94
N LEU A 251 -5.42 6.21 26.28
CA LEU A 251 -6.68 5.81 26.90
C LEU A 251 -6.66 4.34 27.34
N ALA A 252 -6.09 3.44 26.52
CA ALA A 252 -5.94 2.03 26.85
C ALA A 252 -5.02 1.84 28.06
N LEU A 253 -3.89 2.56 28.10
CA LEU A 253 -2.95 2.52 29.22
C LEU A 253 -3.58 3.08 30.49
N GLY A 254 -4.33 4.19 30.40
CA GLY A 254 -5.10 4.75 31.52
C GLY A 254 -6.18 3.81 32.06
N ALA A 255 -6.74 2.96 31.21
CA ALA A 255 -7.68 1.91 31.56
C ALA A 255 -6.99 0.59 31.98
N ARG A 256 -5.66 0.53 31.98
CA ARG A 256 -4.82 -0.67 32.25
C ARG A 256 -5.12 -1.83 31.30
N LEU A 257 -5.45 -1.56 30.06
CA LEU A 257 -5.77 -2.56 29.03
C LEU A 257 -4.53 -2.90 28.20
N PRO A 258 -4.00 -4.14 28.28
CA PRO A 258 -3.05 -4.65 27.32
C PRO A 258 -3.62 -4.57 25.89
N THR A 259 -2.83 -4.14 24.93
CA THR A 259 -3.30 -3.90 23.56
C THR A 259 -2.63 -4.81 22.55
N MET A 260 -3.44 -5.36 21.63
CA MET A 260 -2.98 -6.00 20.39
C MET A 260 -3.28 -5.07 19.20
N HIS A 261 -2.25 -4.75 18.43
CA HIS A 261 -2.34 -3.87 17.26
C HIS A 261 -2.06 -4.59 15.94
N GLY A 262 -2.58 -4.03 14.85
CA GLY A 262 -2.34 -4.48 13.50
C GLY A 262 -1.18 -3.76 12.78
N ALA A 263 -0.34 -2.99 13.50
CA ALA A 263 0.80 -2.29 12.93
C ALA A 263 1.87 -1.96 13.98
N ARG A 264 3.14 -2.11 13.60
CA ARG A 264 4.32 -1.81 14.42
C ARG A 264 4.33 -0.40 14.96
N GLU A 265 3.94 0.56 14.13
CA GLU A 265 3.96 1.99 14.47
C GLU A 265 3.04 2.32 15.64
N LEU A 266 1.97 1.56 15.82
CA LEU A 266 1.07 1.72 16.96
C LEU A 266 1.70 1.22 18.27
N VAL A 267 2.58 0.23 18.18
CA VAL A 267 3.38 -0.24 19.33
C VAL A 267 4.46 0.77 19.67
N ALA A 268 5.16 1.32 18.67
CA ALA A 268 6.11 2.41 18.87
C ALA A 268 5.47 3.67 19.47
N ALA A 269 4.17 3.87 19.20
CA ALA A 269 3.35 4.95 19.76
C ALA A 269 2.78 4.63 21.17
N GLY A 270 3.28 3.60 21.86
CA GLY A 270 2.91 3.25 23.24
C GLY A 270 1.91 2.09 23.36
N GLY A 271 1.56 1.38 22.29
CA GLY A 271 0.83 0.11 22.37
C GLY A 271 1.69 -1.00 22.95
N LEU A 272 1.06 -2.10 23.43
CA LEU A 272 1.78 -3.20 24.05
C LEU A 272 2.44 -4.10 23.01
N MET A 273 1.68 -4.60 22.06
CA MET A 273 2.20 -5.53 21.06
C MET A 273 1.48 -5.42 19.71
N SER A 274 2.14 -5.87 18.66
CA SER A 274 1.53 -6.09 17.36
C SER A 274 2.04 -7.39 16.70
N TYR A 275 1.19 -7.99 15.88
CA TYR A 275 1.58 -9.04 14.96
C TYR A 275 1.03 -8.69 13.58
N ALA A 276 1.91 -8.28 12.66
CA ALA A 276 1.50 -7.65 11.40
C ALA A 276 2.54 -7.79 10.31
N ALA A 277 2.11 -7.69 9.05
CA ALA A 277 3.04 -7.49 7.95
C ALA A 277 3.80 -6.16 8.10
N ASN A 278 5.02 -6.11 7.58
CA ASN A 278 5.82 -4.88 7.56
C ASN A 278 5.23 -3.88 6.56
N TYR A 279 4.66 -2.78 7.04
CA TYR A 279 3.99 -1.80 6.18
C TYR A 279 4.93 -1.06 5.24
N GLU A 280 6.17 -0.80 5.65
CA GLU A 280 7.16 -0.17 4.76
C GLU A 280 7.48 -1.09 3.57
N ASP A 281 7.62 -2.41 3.81
CA ASP A 281 7.81 -3.40 2.74
C ASP A 281 6.59 -3.46 1.80
N LEU A 282 5.36 -3.42 2.34
CA LEU A 282 4.15 -3.38 1.51
C LEU A 282 4.11 -2.13 0.60
N TYR A 283 4.54 -0.97 1.10
CA TYR A 283 4.64 0.24 0.27
C TYR A 283 5.75 0.15 -0.77
N ARG A 284 6.90 -0.45 -0.44
CA ARG A 284 7.97 -0.73 -1.42
C ARG A 284 7.49 -1.68 -2.52
N ARG A 285 6.71 -2.69 -2.19
CA ARG A 285 6.04 -3.56 -3.16
C ARG A 285 5.05 -2.78 -4.03
N GLY A 286 4.27 -1.88 -3.44
CA GLY A 286 3.38 -0.96 -4.18
C GLY A 286 4.14 -0.16 -5.26
N ALA A 287 5.36 0.30 -4.97
CA ALA A 287 6.21 0.96 -5.96
C ALA A 287 6.57 0.07 -7.15
N VAL A 288 6.79 -1.23 -6.92
CA VAL A 288 7.05 -2.20 -8.01
C VAL A 288 5.82 -2.38 -8.90
N TYR A 289 4.62 -2.33 -8.33
CA TYR A 289 3.37 -2.37 -9.10
C TYR A 289 3.18 -1.11 -9.95
N ILE A 290 3.47 0.06 -9.39
CA ILE A 290 3.46 1.33 -10.12
C ILE A 290 4.45 1.28 -11.29
N ASP A 291 5.67 0.80 -11.06
CA ASP A 291 6.69 0.64 -12.11
C ASP A 291 6.20 -0.26 -13.26
N LYS A 292 5.67 -1.44 -12.95
CA LYS A 292 5.11 -2.37 -13.95
C LYS A 292 4.02 -1.68 -14.80
N ILE A 293 3.11 -0.95 -14.16
CA ILE A 293 2.00 -0.26 -14.84
C ILE A 293 2.52 0.88 -15.72
N LEU A 294 3.42 1.71 -15.21
CA LEU A 294 4.03 2.79 -15.97
C LEU A 294 4.86 2.30 -17.16
N ARG A 295 5.35 1.05 -17.12
CA ARG A 295 6.01 0.35 -18.25
C ARG A 295 5.02 -0.39 -19.15
N GLY A 296 3.72 -0.24 -18.96
CA GLY A 296 2.67 -0.74 -19.85
C GLY A 296 1.98 -2.04 -19.42
N ALA A 297 2.27 -2.59 -18.23
CA ALA A 297 1.52 -3.74 -17.72
C ALA A 297 0.09 -3.32 -17.34
N LYS A 298 -0.88 -4.18 -17.58
CA LYS A 298 -2.28 -3.92 -17.23
C LYS A 298 -2.54 -4.37 -15.79
N PRO A 299 -3.20 -3.56 -14.95
CA PRO A 299 -3.57 -3.95 -13.59
C PRO A 299 -4.29 -5.29 -13.51
N ALA A 300 -5.19 -5.55 -14.47
CA ALA A 300 -5.97 -6.78 -14.55
C ALA A 300 -5.12 -8.06 -14.61
N ASP A 301 -3.90 -7.97 -15.14
CA ASP A 301 -3.00 -9.11 -15.37
C ASP A 301 -1.94 -9.25 -14.26
N ILE A 302 -1.91 -8.32 -13.30
CA ILE A 302 -0.95 -8.35 -12.18
C ILE A 302 -1.68 -8.91 -10.94
N PRO A 303 -1.30 -10.09 -10.43
CA PRO A 303 -1.91 -10.67 -9.24
C PRO A 303 -1.78 -9.75 -8.02
N VAL A 304 -2.77 -9.78 -7.13
CA VAL A 304 -2.67 -9.16 -5.81
C VAL A 304 -1.73 -9.99 -4.95
N GLU A 305 -0.68 -9.39 -4.44
CA GLU A 305 0.24 -10.05 -3.52
C GLU A 305 -0.30 -10.07 -2.09
N GLN A 306 0.07 -11.11 -1.38
CA GLN A 306 -0.15 -11.26 0.05
C GLN A 306 1.21 -11.34 0.76
N PRO A 307 1.35 -10.77 1.97
CA PRO A 307 2.58 -10.91 2.75
C PRO A 307 2.78 -12.37 3.16
N THR A 308 4.03 -12.80 3.17
CA THR A 308 4.44 -14.13 3.63
C THR A 308 5.16 -14.09 4.97
N LYS A 309 5.48 -12.88 5.45
CA LYS A 309 6.14 -12.65 6.73
C LYS A 309 5.33 -11.65 7.57
N PHE A 310 5.22 -11.96 8.84
CA PHE A 310 4.57 -11.12 9.84
C PHE A 310 5.54 -10.95 11.01
N ASP A 311 5.70 -9.72 11.46
CA ASP A 311 6.61 -9.36 12.54
C ASP A 311 5.84 -9.25 13.86
N LEU A 312 6.33 -9.91 14.91
CA LEU A 312 5.88 -9.75 16.28
C LEU A 312 6.70 -8.66 16.95
N VAL A 313 6.06 -7.58 17.35
CA VAL A 313 6.69 -6.43 18.03
C VAL A 313 6.10 -6.26 19.41
N ILE A 314 6.96 -6.04 20.40
CA ILE A 314 6.58 -5.93 21.83
C ILE A 314 7.20 -4.68 22.42
N ASN A 315 6.44 -3.93 23.23
CA ASN A 315 6.91 -2.76 23.95
C ASN A 315 7.06 -3.07 25.45
N LEU A 316 8.30 -3.19 25.89
CA LEU A 316 8.63 -3.48 27.32
C LEU A 316 8.31 -2.33 28.25
N THR A 317 8.45 -1.09 27.78
CA THR A 317 8.05 0.08 28.59
C THR A 317 6.56 0.04 28.89
N THR A 318 5.73 -0.25 27.90
CA THR A 318 4.28 -0.39 28.08
C THR A 318 3.94 -1.62 28.95
N ALA A 319 4.60 -2.75 28.74
CA ALA A 319 4.43 -3.94 29.57
C ALA A 319 4.73 -3.64 31.04
N LYS A 320 5.83 -2.95 31.33
CA LYS A 320 6.23 -2.55 32.68
C LYS A 320 5.20 -1.64 33.36
N VAL A 321 4.64 -0.67 32.63
CA VAL A 321 3.60 0.23 33.16
C VAL A 321 2.31 -0.52 33.45
N LEU A 322 1.98 -1.54 32.65
CA LEU A 322 0.82 -2.42 32.87
C LEU A 322 1.05 -3.45 34.02
N GLY A 323 2.29 -3.59 34.48
CA GLY A 323 2.65 -4.59 35.49
C GLY A 323 2.77 -6.01 34.95
N LEU A 324 2.96 -6.14 33.61
CA LEU A 324 3.10 -7.43 32.95
C LEU A 324 4.57 -7.88 32.96
N SER A 325 4.79 -9.12 33.33
CA SER A 325 6.08 -9.80 33.22
C SER A 325 6.05 -10.67 31.96
N ILE A 326 6.83 -10.33 30.96
CA ILE A 326 6.87 -11.10 29.71
C ILE A 326 7.90 -12.21 29.81
N PRO A 327 7.51 -13.48 29.64
CA PRO A 327 8.44 -14.60 29.68
C PRO A 327 9.53 -14.50 28.64
N GLU A 328 10.77 -14.88 28.98
CA GLU A 328 11.89 -14.88 28.03
C GLU A 328 11.60 -15.67 26.75
N ALA A 329 10.98 -16.84 26.90
CA ALA A 329 10.58 -17.67 25.77
C ALA A 329 9.57 -16.97 24.82
N PHE A 330 8.77 -16.01 25.29
CA PHE A 330 7.91 -15.19 24.48
C PHE A 330 8.72 -14.09 23.77
N LEU A 331 9.65 -13.45 24.46
CA LEU A 331 10.54 -12.42 23.88
C LEU A 331 11.43 -12.98 22.77
N GLN A 332 11.91 -14.22 22.91
CA GLN A 332 12.72 -14.88 21.86
C GLN A 332 11.96 -15.10 20.53
N ARG A 333 10.64 -15.02 20.54
CA ARG A 333 9.78 -15.10 19.34
C ARG A 333 9.50 -13.73 18.73
N ALA A 334 9.83 -12.66 19.43
CA ALA A 334 9.63 -11.31 18.91
C ALA A 334 10.68 -10.98 17.84
N ASP A 335 10.23 -10.43 16.72
CA ASP A 335 11.11 -9.88 15.68
C ASP A 335 11.71 -8.54 16.11
N GLU A 336 11.00 -7.80 16.98
CA GLU A 336 11.46 -6.53 17.56
C GLU A 336 10.94 -6.33 18.98
N VAL A 337 11.81 -5.81 19.83
CA VAL A 337 11.50 -5.41 21.21
C VAL A 337 11.80 -3.93 21.36
N ILE A 338 10.82 -3.13 21.79
CA ILE A 338 10.94 -1.69 22.05
C ILE A 338 11.11 -1.51 23.56
N GLU A 339 12.19 -0.81 23.95
CA GLU A 339 12.56 -0.51 25.35
C GLU A 339 12.24 0.94 25.74
#